data_33d8c4634ddbc00ed3c49390fab70e26
#
_entry.id   33d8c4634ddbc00ed3c49390fab70e26
#
_cell.length_a   1.000
_cell.length_b   1.000
_cell.length_c   1.000
_cell.angle_alpha   90.00
_cell.angle_beta   90.00
_cell.angle_gamma   90.00
#
_symmetry.space_group_name_H-M   'P 1'
#
loop_
_entity.id
_entity.type
_entity.pdbx_description
1 polymer ?
#
loop_
_entity_poly.entity_id
_entity_poly.type
_entity_poly.pdbx_seq_one_letter_code
_entity_poly.pdbx_strand_id
1 'polypeptide(L)'
;MWTRDSALVFKNLIDRFTETYDAGLQRRIEQYITAQVTLQGLSNPSGSLADGSGLGEPKFELTLKPFTGNWGRPQRDGPALRAIALIGYSKWLINNNYQSTVSNVIWPIVRNDLNYVAQYWSVLACS
;
A
#
# COMPACT_ATOMS: atom_id res chain seq x y z
N MET A 1 -6.00 10.85 2.35
CA MET A 1 -5.05 10.00 1.58
C MET A 1 -5.83 9.02 0.72
N TRP A 2 -5.51 8.95 -0.53
CA TRP A 2 -6.13 8.04 -1.49
C TRP A 2 -5.20 6.85 -1.72
N THR A 3 -5.68 5.63 -1.57
CA THR A 3 -4.86 4.42 -1.68
C THR A 3 -4.20 4.31 -3.05
N ARG A 4 -4.99 4.43 -4.13
CA ARG A 4 -4.48 4.34 -5.49
C ARG A 4 -3.52 5.48 -5.82
N ASP A 5 -3.92 6.73 -5.53
CA ASP A 5 -3.12 7.90 -5.90
C ASP A 5 -1.79 7.92 -5.17
N SER A 6 -1.78 7.61 -3.87
CA SER A 6 -0.53 7.55 -3.11
C SER A 6 0.37 6.42 -3.59
N ALA A 7 -0.19 5.28 -3.97
CA ALA A 7 0.59 4.18 -4.53
C ALA A 7 1.27 4.58 -5.84
N LEU A 8 0.57 5.29 -6.72
CA LEU A 8 1.15 5.77 -7.98
C LEU A 8 2.25 6.80 -7.75
N VAL A 9 2.04 7.73 -6.83
CA VAL A 9 3.07 8.72 -6.48
C VAL A 9 4.30 8.03 -5.92
N PHE A 10 4.15 7.11 -4.98
CA PHE A 10 5.29 6.43 -4.38
C PHE A 10 5.96 5.44 -5.33
N LYS A 11 5.23 4.87 -6.28
CA LYS A 11 5.87 4.09 -7.36
C LYS A 11 6.89 4.95 -8.12
N ASN A 12 6.52 6.17 -8.48
CA ASN A 12 7.43 7.11 -9.14
C ASN A 12 8.60 7.51 -8.25
N LEU A 13 8.34 7.80 -6.97
CA LEU A 13 9.39 8.17 -6.03
C LEU A 13 10.36 7.01 -5.79
N ILE A 14 9.86 5.79 -5.69
CA ILE A 14 10.69 4.59 -5.52
C ILE A 14 11.55 4.36 -6.77
N ASP A 15 10.99 4.50 -7.96
CA ASP A 15 11.77 4.38 -9.21
C ASP A 15 12.92 5.39 -9.24
N ARG A 16 12.69 6.62 -8.86
CA ARG A 16 13.75 7.64 -8.77
C ARG A 16 14.79 7.29 -7.72
N PHE A 17 14.34 6.83 -6.55
CA PHE A 17 15.22 6.42 -5.46
C PHE A 17 16.14 5.27 -5.89
N THR A 18 15.63 4.29 -6.63
CA THR A 18 16.43 3.15 -7.08
C THR A 18 17.47 3.53 -8.14
N GLU A 19 17.27 4.63 -8.85
CA GLU A 19 18.27 5.15 -9.80
C GLU A 19 19.40 5.88 -9.10
N THR A 20 19.07 6.69 -8.09
CA THR A 20 20.06 7.48 -7.36
C THR A 20 19.65 7.57 -5.89
N TYR A 21 20.50 7.06 -5.01
CA TYR A 21 20.25 7.08 -3.57
C TYR A 21 20.02 8.51 -3.05
N ASP A 22 18.96 8.68 -2.26
CA ASP A 22 18.62 9.94 -1.60
C ASP A 22 18.03 9.64 -0.23
N ALA A 23 18.74 10.02 0.83
CA ALA A 23 18.31 9.72 2.20
C ALA A 23 16.99 10.38 2.57
N GLY A 24 16.73 11.59 2.08
CA GLY A 24 15.46 12.28 2.32
C GLY A 24 14.30 11.58 1.63
N LEU A 25 14.52 11.09 0.42
CA LEU A 25 13.51 10.35 -0.31
C LEU A 25 13.25 8.98 0.34
N GLN A 26 14.31 8.30 0.80
CA GLN A 26 14.16 7.05 1.55
C GLN A 26 13.31 7.24 2.79
N ARG A 27 13.51 8.33 3.51
CA ARG A 27 12.71 8.64 4.70
C ARG A 27 11.24 8.79 4.37
N ARG A 28 10.91 9.45 3.26
CA ARG A 28 9.52 9.59 2.80
C ARG A 28 8.91 8.25 2.41
N ILE A 29 9.67 7.41 1.73
CA ILE A 29 9.22 6.07 1.36
C ILE A 29 8.92 5.25 2.63
N GLU A 30 9.78 5.32 3.63
CA GLU A 30 9.59 4.57 4.88
C GLU A 30 8.43 5.11 5.71
N GLN A 31 8.18 6.42 5.67
CA GLN A 31 6.98 7.01 6.28
C GLN A 31 5.71 6.50 5.59
N TYR A 32 5.72 6.40 4.27
CA TYR A 32 4.61 5.83 3.52
C TYR A 32 4.34 4.37 3.94
N ILE A 33 5.39 3.57 4.04
CA ILE A 33 5.28 2.16 4.46
C ILE A 33 4.66 2.06 5.86
N THR A 34 5.14 2.86 6.80
CA THR A 34 4.61 2.89 8.17
C THR A 34 3.13 3.25 8.17
N ALA A 35 2.73 4.22 7.38
CA ALA A 35 1.32 4.59 7.23
C ALA A 35 0.49 3.43 6.68
N GLN A 36 1.00 2.68 5.70
CA GLN A 36 0.28 1.54 5.12
C GLN A 36 0.09 0.41 6.12
N VAL A 37 1.09 0.13 6.97
CA VAL A 37 0.94 -0.84 8.05
C VAL A 37 -0.26 -0.48 8.94
N THR A 38 -0.36 0.78 9.33
CA THR A 38 -1.47 1.27 10.16
C THR A 38 -2.80 1.17 9.42
N LEU A 39 -2.87 1.65 8.18
CA LEU A 39 -4.13 1.70 7.43
C LEU A 39 -4.66 0.32 7.11
N GLN A 40 -3.81 -0.66 6.80
CA GLN A 40 -4.26 -2.02 6.52
C GLN A 40 -4.93 -2.68 7.72
N GLY A 41 -4.49 -2.34 8.93
CA GLY A 41 -5.05 -2.91 10.16
C GLY A 41 -6.36 -2.29 10.62
N LEU A 42 -6.80 -1.18 9.99
CA LEU A 42 -8.01 -0.49 10.41
C LEU A 42 -9.26 -1.10 9.76
N SER A 43 -10.34 -1.22 10.53
CA SER A 43 -11.67 -1.41 9.95
C SER A 43 -12.15 -0.09 9.35
N ASN A 44 -12.90 -0.16 8.26
CA ASN A 44 -13.36 1.01 7.51
C ASN A 44 -14.68 0.70 6.80
N PRO A 45 -15.30 1.68 6.08
CA PRO A 45 -16.57 1.42 5.40
C PRO A 45 -16.56 0.28 4.36
N SER A 46 -15.39 -0.09 3.81
CA SER A 46 -15.29 -1.24 2.90
C SER A 46 -15.18 -2.57 3.63
N GLY A 47 -14.83 -2.58 4.91
CA GLY A 47 -14.70 -3.79 5.71
C GLY A 47 -13.47 -3.79 6.63
N SER A 48 -12.87 -4.96 6.83
CA SER A 48 -11.76 -5.16 7.75
C SER A 48 -10.64 -5.99 7.11
N LEU A 49 -9.51 -6.10 7.79
CA LEU A 49 -8.41 -6.97 7.38
C LEU A 49 -8.76 -8.45 7.59
N ALA A 50 -9.66 -8.76 8.53
CA ALA A 50 -10.01 -10.15 8.85
C ALA A 50 -10.51 -10.93 7.63
N ASP A 51 -11.32 -10.31 6.77
CA ASP A 51 -11.77 -10.89 5.51
C ASP A 51 -11.11 -10.26 4.28
N GLY A 52 -10.21 -9.29 4.51
CA GLY A 52 -9.49 -8.58 3.47
C GLY A 52 -10.26 -7.45 2.79
N SER A 53 -11.58 -7.35 2.99
CA SER A 53 -12.41 -6.38 2.25
C SER A 53 -12.03 -4.93 2.52
N GLY A 54 -11.48 -4.63 3.71
CA GLY A 54 -11.04 -3.28 4.07
C GLY A 54 -9.92 -2.75 3.20
N LEU A 55 -9.15 -3.62 2.55
CA LEU A 55 -8.06 -3.19 1.66
C LEU A 55 -8.57 -2.49 0.40
N GLY A 56 -9.84 -2.64 0.06
CA GLY A 56 -10.47 -1.95 -1.05
C GLY A 56 -10.88 -0.50 -0.75
N GLU A 57 -10.67 -0.02 0.47
CA GLU A 57 -11.04 1.35 0.81
C GLU A 57 -10.20 2.37 0.04
N PRO A 58 -10.86 3.26 -0.74
CA PRO A 58 -10.11 4.17 -1.61
C PRO A 58 -9.51 5.37 -0.88
N LYS A 59 -10.06 5.77 0.26
CA LYS A 59 -9.72 7.03 0.90
C LYS A 59 -9.67 6.91 2.41
N PHE A 60 -8.64 7.53 2.99
CA PHE A 60 -8.48 7.66 4.44
C PHE A 60 -8.25 9.13 4.79
N GLU A 61 -8.52 9.50 6.04
CA GLU A 61 -8.15 10.81 6.55
C GLU A 61 -6.62 10.92 6.68
N LEU A 62 -6.10 12.15 6.60
CA LEU A 62 -4.66 12.38 6.73
C LEU A 62 -4.12 11.99 8.12
N THR A 63 -4.99 11.89 9.11
CA THR A 63 -4.67 11.43 10.45
C THR A 63 -4.61 9.91 10.57
N LEU A 64 -4.65 9.18 9.45
CA LEU A 64 -4.64 7.71 9.37
C LEU A 64 -5.85 7.08 10.06
N LYS A 65 -7.02 7.70 9.90
CA LYS A 65 -8.29 7.19 10.38
C LYS A 65 -9.20 6.88 9.20
N PRO A 66 -10.21 5.99 9.38
CA PRO A 66 -11.16 5.72 8.33
C PRO A 66 -11.90 6.99 7.92
N PHE A 67 -12.06 7.18 6.61
CA PHE A 67 -12.94 8.20 6.06
C PHE A 67 -14.35 7.62 5.96
N THR A 68 -15.30 8.19 6.69
CA THR A 68 -16.65 7.64 6.81
C THR A 68 -17.67 8.31 5.89
N GLY A 69 -17.24 9.32 5.13
CA GLY A 69 -18.12 10.00 4.19
C GLY A 69 -18.51 9.12 3.00
N ASN A 70 -19.49 9.58 2.22
CA ASN A 70 -19.94 8.86 1.03
C ASN A 70 -18.90 8.93 -0.08
N TRP A 71 -18.55 7.78 -0.66
CA TRP A 71 -17.65 7.67 -1.79
C TRP A 71 -17.88 6.34 -2.51
N GLY A 72 -17.39 6.26 -3.75
CA GLY A 72 -17.43 5.00 -4.51
C GLY A 72 -16.52 3.95 -3.87
N ARG A 73 -17.08 2.97 -3.22
CA ARG A 73 -16.38 1.89 -2.54
C ARG A 73 -16.83 0.53 -3.06
N PRO A 74 -15.92 -0.42 -3.09
CA PRO A 74 -14.46 -0.32 -2.96
C PRO A 74 -13.79 0.09 -4.27
N GLN A 75 -12.51 0.50 -4.22
CA GLN A 75 -11.65 0.64 -5.40
C GLN A 75 -10.60 -0.47 -5.34
N ARG A 76 -10.68 -1.42 -6.26
CA ARG A 76 -9.95 -2.67 -6.16
C ARG A 76 -8.53 -2.62 -6.72
N ASP A 77 -8.20 -1.60 -7.49
CA ASP A 77 -6.86 -1.45 -8.06
C ASP A 77 -5.83 -0.87 -7.08
N GLY A 78 -6.28 -0.22 -6.01
CA GLY A 78 -5.39 0.37 -5.01
C GLY A 78 -4.39 -0.62 -4.41
N PRO A 79 -4.85 -1.76 -3.87
CA PRO A 79 -3.95 -2.76 -3.32
C PRO A 79 -2.94 -3.31 -4.33
N ALA A 80 -3.34 -3.57 -5.56
CA ALA A 80 -2.43 -4.05 -6.60
C ALA A 80 -1.32 -3.03 -6.89
N LEU A 81 -1.68 -1.76 -7.00
CA LEU A 81 -0.72 -0.69 -7.27
C LEU A 81 0.24 -0.48 -6.09
N ARG A 82 -0.27 -0.57 -4.85
CA ARG A 82 0.57 -0.51 -3.66
C ARG A 82 1.57 -1.66 -3.61
N ALA A 83 1.14 -2.87 -3.92
CA ALA A 83 2.02 -4.03 -3.97
C ALA A 83 3.13 -3.83 -5.00
N ILE A 84 2.81 -3.33 -6.19
CA ILE A 84 3.82 -3.06 -7.24
C ILE A 84 4.87 -2.06 -6.74
N ALA A 85 4.44 -0.97 -6.12
CA ALA A 85 5.36 0.04 -5.58
C ALA A 85 6.30 -0.57 -4.53
N LEU A 86 5.75 -1.33 -3.58
CA LEU A 86 6.53 -1.90 -2.48
C LEU A 86 7.42 -3.04 -2.92
N ILE A 87 7.06 -3.80 -3.95
CA ILE A 87 7.94 -4.80 -4.54
C ILE A 87 9.18 -4.13 -5.14
N GLY A 88 9.01 -2.99 -5.81
CA GLY A 88 10.14 -2.22 -6.34
C GLY A 88 11.11 -1.79 -5.25
N TYR A 89 10.62 -1.28 -4.14
CA TYR A 89 11.46 -0.91 -3.00
C TYR A 89 12.12 -2.13 -2.35
N SER A 90 11.38 -3.24 -2.24
CA SER A 90 11.89 -4.49 -1.68
C SER A 90 13.09 -5.02 -2.45
N LYS A 91 13.07 -4.93 -3.78
CA LYS A 91 14.22 -5.32 -4.61
C LYS A 91 15.46 -4.52 -4.26
N TRP A 92 15.32 -3.21 -4.08
CA TRP A 92 16.44 -2.37 -3.67
C TRP A 92 16.96 -2.77 -2.29
N LEU A 93 16.06 -3.01 -1.33
CA LEU A 93 16.46 -3.42 0.02
C LEU A 93 17.21 -4.74 0.01
N ILE A 94 16.74 -5.73 -0.73
CA ILE A 94 17.41 -7.03 -0.85
C ILE A 94 18.80 -6.86 -1.45
N ASN A 95 18.93 -6.07 -2.50
CA ASN A 95 20.22 -5.82 -3.16
C ASN A 95 21.20 -5.07 -2.27
N ASN A 96 20.73 -4.40 -1.24
CA ASN A 96 21.55 -3.65 -0.28
C ASN A 96 21.63 -4.32 1.09
N ASN A 97 21.29 -5.61 1.18
CA ASN A 97 21.39 -6.44 2.39
C ASN A 97 20.42 -6.05 3.51
N TYR A 98 19.24 -5.54 3.16
CA TYR A 98 18.17 -5.23 4.12
C TYR A 98 17.02 -6.23 4.04
N GLN A 99 17.32 -7.52 3.89
CA GLN A 99 16.30 -8.56 3.73
C GLN A 99 15.35 -8.65 4.94
N SER A 100 15.84 -8.40 6.15
CA SER A 100 15.01 -8.47 7.35
C SER A 100 13.89 -7.42 7.34
N THR A 101 14.15 -6.23 6.80
CA THR A 101 13.11 -5.21 6.63
C THR A 101 12.02 -5.69 5.68
N VAL A 102 12.41 -6.33 4.58
CA VAL A 102 11.44 -6.89 3.63
C VAL A 102 10.59 -7.96 4.31
N SER A 103 11.23 -8.93 4.98
CA SER A 103 10.52 -10.05 5.60
C SER A 103 9.60 -9.61 6.74
N ASN A 104 10.03 -8.66 7.56
CA ASN A 104 9.34 -8.32 8.80
C ASN A 104 8.34 -7.17 8.63
N VAL A 105 8.53 -6.28 7.67
CA VAL A 105 7.71 -5.08 7.55
C VAL A 105 6.96 -5.03 6.21
N ILE A 106 7.66 -5.18 5.09
CA ILE A 106 7.07 -4.95 3.77
C ILE A 106 6.29 -6.16 3.27
N TRP A 107 6.84 -7.37 3.42
CA TRP A 107 6.18 -8.57 2.92
C TRP A 107 4.76 -8.77 3.50
N PRO A 108 4.50 -8.53 4.80
CA PRO A 108 3.13 -8.62 5.30
C PRO A 108 2.16 -7.69 4.58
N ILE A 109 2.56 -6.46 4.24
CA ILE A 109 1.73 -5.52 3.49
C ILE A 109 1.47 -6.05 2.08
N VAL A 110 2.53 -6.43 1.38
CA VAL A 110 2.44 -6.95 0.01
C VAL A 110 1.61 -8.22 -0.04
N ARG A 111 1.82 -9.14 0.90
CA ARG A 111 1.04 -10.37 0.99
C ARG A 111 -0.45 -10.09 1.15
N ASN A 112 -0.81 -9.16 2.03
CA ASN A 112 -2.21 -8.77 2.22
C ASN A 112 -2.80 -8.22 0.93
N ASP A 113 -2.05 -7.36 0.23
CA ASP A 113 -2.50 -6.78 -1.04
C ASP A 113 -2.65 -7.84 -2.13
N LEU A 114 -1.70 -8.77 -2.25
CA LEU A 114 -1.77 -9.84 -3.24
C LEU A 114 -2.91 -10.82 -2.94
N ASN A 115 -3.14 -11.12 -1.67
CA ASN A 115 -4.29 -11.94 -1.27
C ASN A 115 -5.60 -11.24 -1.60
N TYR A 116 -5.68 -9.93 -1.42
CA TYR A 116 -6.85 -9.16 -1.82
C TYR A 116 -7.09 -9.26 -3.33
N VAL A 117 -6.04 -9.08 -4.14
CA VAL A 117 -6.15 -9.18 -5.59
C VAL A 117 -6.64 -10.58 -5.99
N ALA A 118 -6.06 -11.63 -5.41
CA ALA A 118 -6.45 -13.00 -5.72
C ALA A 118 -7.90 -13.29 -5.34
N GLN A 119 -8.36 -12.73 -4.23
CA GLN A 119 -9.71 -12.98 -3.71
C GLN A 119 -10.77 -12.20 -4.46
N TYR A 120 -10.49 -10.97 -4.87
CA TYR A 120 -11.49 -10.04 -5.39
C TYR A 120 -11.28 -9.65 -6.86
N TRP A 121 -10.25 -10.17 -7.52
CA TRP A 121 -9.89 -9.68 -8.87
C TRP A 121 -11.00 -9.92 -9.91
N SER A 122 -11.81 -10.94 -9.74
CA SER A 122 -12.93 -11.23 -10.66
C SER A 122 -14.15 -10.35 -10.41
N VAL A 123 -14.16 -9.58 -9.32
CA VAL A 123 -15.22 -8.65 -8.96
C VAL A 123 -14.71 -7.25 -9.21
N LEU A 124 -14.83 -6.80 -10.47
CA LEU A 124 -14.36 -5.47 -10.85
C LEU A 124 -15.34 -4.42 -10.32
N ALA A 125 -14.93 -3.71 -9.29
CA ALA A 125 -15.65 -2.55 -8.83
C ALA A 125 -15.29 -1.34 -9.68
N CYS A 126 -16.09 -0.30 -9.61
CA CYS A 126 -15.75 0.97 -10.23
C CYS A 126 -14.44 1.47 -9.63
N SER A 127 -13.50 1.70 -10.47
CA SER A 127 -12.20 2.23 -10.09
C SER A 127 -12.04 3.66 -10.52
#